data_e014fa3410b2a2a49696f4f7e258f769
#
_entry.id   e014fa3410b2a2a49696f4f7e258f769
#
_cell.length_a   1.000
_cell.length_b   1.000
_cell.length_c   1.000
_cell.angle_alpha   90.00
_cell.angle_beta   90.00
_cell.angle_gamma   90.00
#
_symmetry.space_group_name_H-M   'P 1'
#
loop_
_entity.id
_entity.type
_entity.pdbx_description
1 polymer ?
#
loop_
_entity_poly.entity_id
_entity_poly.type
_entity_poly.pdbx_seq_one_letter_code
_entity_poly.pdbx_strand_id
1 'polypeptide(L)'
;MKILLIADVHNRPKSSSLAHKITLSTLSRVIKNTECDLIAFLGDIVHGPDFQIVDDSYEKYLRQVLDLTHGKKFATVFGNHDDECDITKNEILQIISTYQNSITQGCNYVYEKDDEVLLFIDSGNYYDGDESLYATVPQETIDWAVNELKGRGKKAIMFQHIIVPDIIACLDEYPRFKPFCVYGDGKWVKFKKGIHYKGFLGERPCPPDISTGQLEQLSPYLKAAVFGHDHINNFEIIVDGVKLIQCPGCGSNCYDKHYPSSVKLLDTKTLKSKDIYLTL
;
A
#
# COMPACT_ATOMS: atom_id res chain seq x y z
N MET A 1 8.39 -2.64 17.30
CA MET A 1 7.29 -3.42 16.74
C MET A 1 7.71 -4.01 15.41
N LYS A 2 7.25 -5.22 15.05
CA LYS A 2 7.41 -5.81 13.71
C LYS A 2 6.08 -5.79 12.99
N ILE A 3 6.04 -5.22 11.78
CA ILE A 3 4.82 -5.11 10.98
C ILE A 3 5.01 -5.90 9.68
N LEU A 4 4.11 -6.84 9.39
CA LEU A 4 4.05 -7.54 8.12
C LEU A 4 3.21 -6.70 7.16
N LEU A 5 3.84 -6.18 6.09
CA LEU A 5 3.25 -5.33 5.06
C LEU A 5 2.79 -6.20 3.91
N ILE A 6 1.52 -6.09 3.55
CA ILE A 6 0.86 -6.85 2.48
C ILE A 6 0.16 -5.85 1.57
N ALA A 7 0.59 -5.74 0.33
CA ALA A 7 0.02 -4.85 -0.67
C ALA A 7 -0.62 -5.64 -1.82
N ASP A 8 -1.67 -5.11 -2.39
CA ASP A 8 -2.19 -5.48 -3.69
C ASP A 8 -2.43 -7.00 -3.83
N VAL A 9 -3.32 -7.54 -3.00
CA VAL A 9 -3.71 -8.96 -3.06
C VAL A 9 -4.59 -9.22 -4.28
N HIS A 10 -5.44 -8.24 -4.63
CA HIS A 10 -6.41 -8.31 -5.73
C HIS A 10 -7.19 -9.62 -5.76
N ASN A 11 -7.75 -10.01 -4.61
CA ASN A 11 -8.62 -11.17 -4.55
C ASN A 11 -9.87 -10.91 -5.40
N ARG A 12 -10.25 -11.87 -6.25
CA ARG A 12 -11.30 -11.62 -7.25
C ARG A 12 -12.05 -12.89 -7.68
N PRO A 13 -13.36 -12.79 -8.04
CA PRO A 13 -14.18 -13.94 -8.41
C PRO A 13 -13.70 -14.68 -9.66
N LYS A 14 -13.14 -13.95 -10.63
CA LYS A 14 -12.64 -14.53 -11.89
C LYS A 14 -11.32 -15.27 -11.75
N SER A 15 -10.66 -15.17 -10.61
CA SER A 15 -9.37 -15.83 -10.40
C SER A 15 -9.55 -17.29 -9.97
N SER A 16 -10.19 -18.09 -10.80
CA SER A 16 -10.15 -19.56 -10.66
C SER A 16 -8.77 -20.14 -11.02
N SER A 17 -7.79 -19.30 -11.37
CA SER A 17 -6.47 -19.74 -11.77
C SER A 17 -5.77 -20.46 -10.62
N LEU A 18 -5.08 -21.54 -10.93
CA LEU A 18 -4.26 -22.27 -9.96
C LEU A 18 -3.24 -21.33 -9.30
N ALA A 19 -2.69 -20.38 -10.05
CA ALA A 19 -1.73 -19.38 -9.56
C ALA A 19 -2.32 -18.55 -8.41
N HIS A 20 -3.57 -18.09 -8.52
CA HIS A 20 -4.21 -17.32 -7.45
C HIS A 20 -4.43 -18.15 -6.18
N LYS A 21 -4.94 -19.39 -6.31
CA LYS A 21 -5.11 -20.30 -5.18
C LYS A 21 -3.77 -20.59 -4.48
N ILE A 22 -2.71 -20.75 -5.24
CA ILE A 22 -1.36 -20.92 -4.72
C ILE A 22 -0.92 -19.67 -3.98
N THR A 23 -1.17 -18.48 -4.53
CA THR A 23 -0.83 -17.20 -3.87
C THR A 23 -1.50 -17.08 -2.52
N LEU A 24 -2.82 -17.26 -2.41
CA LEU A 24 -3.53 -17.19 -1.14
C LEU A 24 -3.06 -18.25 -0.14
N SER A 25 -2.83 -19.50 -0.60
CA SER A 25 -2.30 -20.57 0.24
C SER A 25 -0.88 -20.25 0.76
N THR A 26 -0.02 -19.70 -0.11
CA THR A 26 1.34 -19.31 0.26
C THR A 26 1.34 -18.11 1.19
N LEU A 27 0.48 -17.11 0.93
CA LEU A 27 0.29 -15.95 1.79
C LEU A 27 -0.16 -16.38 3.19
N SER A 28 -1.16 -17.28 3.27
CA SER A 28 -1.62 -17.88 4.52
C SER A 28 -0.47 -18.52 5.32
N ARG A 29 0.37 -19.33 4.65
CA ARG A 29 1.54 -19.97 5.25
C ARG A 29 2.56 -18.95 5.74
N VAL A 30 2.84 -17.92 4.95
CA VAL A 30 3.79 -16.84 5.32
C VAL A 30 3.26 -16.08 6.53
N ILE A 31 1.99 -15.67 6.54
CA ILE A 31 1.38 -14.97 7.66
C ILE A 31 1.46 -15.83 8.93
N LYS A 32 1.10 -17.12 8.83
CA LYS A 32 1.12 -18.04 9.98
C LYS A 32 2.51 -18.16 10.60
N ASN A 33 3.55 -18.27 9.76
CA ASN A 33 4.92 -18.56 10.18
C ASN A 33 5.77 -17.31 10.46
N THR A 34 5.28 -16.11 10.14
CA THR A 34 6.03 -14.87 10.39
C THR A 34 5.68 -14.32 11.77
N GLU A 35 6.67 -14.15 12.63
CA GLU A 35 6.48 -13.39 13.87
C GLU A 35 6.34 -11.89 13.57
N CYS A 36 5.15 -11.36 13.80
CA CYS A 36 4.86 -9.94 13.68
C CYS A 36 3.85 -9.52 14.76
N ASP A 37 3.92 -8.26 15.15
CA ASP A 37 3.00 -7.64 16.12
C ASP A 37 1.71 -7.15 15.46
N LEU A 38 1.79 -6.86 14.16
CA LEU A 38 0.72 -6.31 13.34
C LEU A 38 0.89 -6.75 11.88
N ILE A 39 -0.22 -6.98 11.19
CA ILE A 39 -0.30 -7.07 9.74
C ILE A 39 -0.87 -5.75 9.24
N ALA A 40 -0.25 -5.09 8.27
CA ALA A 40 -0.80 -3.93 7.59
C ALA A 40 -1.11 -4.29 6.13
N PHE A 41 -2.40 -4.29 5.80
CA PHE A 41 -2.86 -4.37 4.42
C PHE A 41 -2.82 -2.95 3.81
N LEU A 42 -2.09 -2.82 2.72
CA LEU A 42 -1.78 -1.54 2.08
C LEU A 42 -2.71 -1.19 0.90
N GLY A 43 -3.96 -1.65 0.97
CA GLY A 43 -4.97 -1.41 -0.07
C GLY A 43 -4.97 -2.48 -1.16
N ASP A 44 -5.97 -2.36 -2.05
CA ASP A 44 -6.26 -3.29 -3.14
C ASP A 44 -6.33 -4.74 -2.67
N ILE A 45 -7.05 -4.94 -1.53
CA ILE A 45 -7.25 -6.26 -0.95
C ILE A 45 -8.12 -7.10 -1.88
N VAL A 46 -9.16 -6.47 -2.43
CA VAL A 46 -10.11 -7.07 -3.37
C VAL A 46 -10.12 -6.24 -4.65
N HIS A 47 -10.29 -6.88 -5.79
CA HIS A 47 -10.41 -6.19 -7.08
C HIS A 47 -11.85 -5.77 -7.32
N GLY A 48 -12.23 -4.59 -6.85
CA GLY A 48 -13.59 -4.05 -6.88
C GLY A 48 -14.27 -4.06 -8.24
N PRO A 49 -13.61 -3.68 -9.36
CA PRO A 49 -14.23 -3.60 -10.68
C PRO A 49 -14.92 -4.88 -11.14
N ASP A 50 -14.48 -6.04 -10.68
CA ASP A 50 -15.11 -7.31 -11.06
C ASP A 50 -16.56 -7.43 -10.55
N PHE A 51 -16.88 -6.81 -9.40
CA PHE A 51 -18.20 -6.90 -8.77
C PHE A 51 -19.25 -6.01 -9.43
N GLN A 52 -18.84 -5.10 -10.31
CA GLN A 52 -19.77 -4.36 -11.19
C GLN A 52 -20.38 -5.24 -12.30
N ILE A 53 -19.75 -6.38 -12.60
CA ILE A 53 -20.12 -7.25 -13.74
C ILE A 53 -20.35 -8.73 -13.37
N VAL A 54 -20.07 -9.11 -12.14
CA VAL A 54 -20.26 -10.49 -11.64
C VAL A 54 -21.20 -10.44 -10.45
N ASP A 55 -22.27 -11.22 -10.50
CA ASP A 55 -23.20 -11.40 -9.37
C ASP A 55 -22.56 -12.32 -8.31
N ASP A 56 -21.66 -11.74 -7.52
CA ASP A 56 -21.01 -12.39 -6.36
C ASP A 56 -20.73 -11.33 -5.28
N SER A 57 -20.40 -11.73 -4.08
CA SER A 57 -20.29 -10.87 -2.91
C SER A 57 -18.85 -10.38 -2.70
N TYR A 58 -18.62 -9.06 -2.75
CA TYR A 58 -17.36 -8.41 -2.36
C TYR A 58 -16.92 -8.86 -0.94
N GLU A 59 -17.87 -8.87 0.01
CA GLU A 59 -17.63 -9.32 1.38
C GLU A 59 -16.98 -10.71 1.46
N LYS A 60 -17.44 -11.65 0.67
CA LYS A 60 -16.92 -13.02 0.63
C LYS A 60 -15.42 -13.03 0.29
N TYR A 61 -15.01 -12.23 -0.69
CA TYR A 61 -13.61 -12.17 -1.14
C TYR A 61 -12.73 -11.37 -0.17
N LEU A 62 -13.27 -10.35 0.45
CA LEU A 62 -12.60 -9.62 1.53
C LEU A 62 -12.33 -10.55 2.71
N ARG A 63 -13.35 -11.28 3.18
CA ARG A 63 -13.21 -12.24 4.28
C ARG A 63 -12.19 -13.34 3.98
N GLN A 64 -12.15 -13.85 2.74
CA GLN A 64 -11.15 -14.84 2.35
C GLN A 64 -9.72 -14.37 2.61
N VAL A 65 -9.43 -13.07 2.44
CA VAL A 65 -8.10 -12.51 2.71
C VAL A 65 -7.92 -12.23 4.21
N LEU A 66 -8.91 -11.61 4.86
CA LEU A 66 -8.82 -11.26 6.27
C LEU A 66 -8.71 -12.50 7.18
N ASP A 67 -9.34 -13.61 6.82
CA ASP A 67 -9.23 -14.89 7.54
C ASP A 67 -7.81 -15.47 7.52
N LEU A 68 -6.99 -15.09 6.52
CA LEU A 68 -5.58 -15.49 6.46
C LEU A 68 -4.73 -14.88 7.60
N THR A 69 -5.26 -13.90 8.33
CA THR A 69 -4.56 -13.29 9.48
C THR A 69 -4.37 -14.28 10.64
N HIS A 70 -5.11 -15.37 10.67
CA HIS A 70 -5.07 -16.41 11.73
C HIS A 70 -5.19 -15.81 13.14
N GLY A 71 -6.01 -14.77 13.31
CA GLY A 71 -6.21 -14.08 14.58
C GLY A 71 -5.11 -13.11 14.99
N LYS A 72 -4.07 -12.92 14.18
CA LYS A 72 -3.08 -11.86 14.40
C LYS A 72 -3.72 -10.49 14.20
N LYS A 73 -3.29 -9.50 14.97
CA LYS A 73 -3.78 -8.12 14.79
C LYS A 73 -3.50 -7.63 13.39
N PHE A 74 -4.46 -6.91 12.82
CA PHE A 74 -4.29 -6.31 11.51
C PHE A 74 -4.91 -4.91 11.42
N ALA A 75 -4.37 -4.12 10.49
CA ALA A 75 -4.84 -2.81 10.06
C ALA A 75 -5.04 -2.82 8.54
N THR A 76 -5.92 -1.96 8.03
CA THR A 76 -6.13 -1.77 6.60
C THR A 76 -6.07 -0.29 6.23
N VAL A 77 -5.59 0.02 5.04
CA VAL A 77 -5.90 1.22 4.28
C VAL A 77 -6.65 0.82 3.03
N PHE A 78 -7.41 1.75 2.44
CA PHE A 78 -8.08 1.52 1.16
C PHE A 78 -7.12 1.76 0.00
N GLY A 79 -7.22 0.91 -1.04
CA GLY A 79 -6.66 1.17 -2.35
C GLY A 79 -7.71 1.72 -3.31
N ASN A 80 -7.28 2.06 -4.52
CA ASN A 80 -8.20 2.61 -5.51
C ASN A 80 -9.23 1.58 -6.02
N HIS A 81 -8.90 0.29 -6.00
CA HIS A 81 -9.83 -0.76 -6.41
C HIS A 81 -10.75 -1.27 -5.30
N ASP A 82 -10.51 -0.92 -4.04
CA ASP A 82 -11.34 -1.42 -2.93
C ASP A 82 -12.74 -0.79 -2.90
N ASP A 83 -12.94 0.41 -3.45
CA ASP A 83 -14.25 1.09 -3.49
C ASP A 83 -14.89 1.16 -4.90
N GLU A 84 -14.31 0.50 -5.89
CA GLU A 84 -14.89 0.34 -7.23
C GLU A 84 -15.89 -0.81 -7.32
N CYS A 85 -16.67 -1.01 -6.27
CA CYS A 85 -17.63 -2.11 -6.14
C CYS A 85 -19.04 -1.57 -5.82
N ASP A 86 -19.97 -2.48 -5.58
CA ASP A 86 -21.37 -2.19 -5.26
C ASP A 86 -21.62 -1.82 -3.79
N ILE A 87 -20.59 -1.87 -2.95
CA ILE A 87 -20.67 -1.49 -1.53
C ILE A 87 -19.74 -0.31 -1.22
N THR A 88 -20.13 0.50 -0.27
CA THR A 88 -19.39 1.69 0.15
C THR A 88 -18.22 1.37 1.07
N LYS A 89 -17.23 2.28 1.17
CA LYS A 89 -16.14 2.17 2.17
C LYS A 89 -16.67 1.99 3.61
N ASN A 90 -17.79 2.63 3.94
CA ASN A 90 -18.40 2.47 5.27
C ASN A 90 -18.92 1.04 5.49
N GLU A 91 -19.53 0.41 4.49
CA GLU A 91 -19.95 -0.98 4.57
C GLU A 91 -18.75 -1.92 4.63
N ILE A 92 -17.69 -1.65 3.89
CA ILE A 92 -16.42 -2.40 4.00
C ILE A 92 -15.85 -2.28 5.42
N LEU A 93 -15.85 -1.08 6.01
CA LEU A 93 -15.41 -0.87 7.40
C LEU A 93 -16.29 -1.63 8.40
N GLN A 94 -17.60 -1.71 8.18
CA GLN A 94 -18.49 -2.55 9.01
C GLN A 94 -18.08 -4.02 8.95
N ILE A 95 -17.77 -4.56 7.78
CA ILE A 95 -17.28 -5.93 7.63
C ILE A 95 -15.97 -6.12 8.41
N ILE A 96 -15.00 -5.20 8.24
CA ILE A 96 -13.70 -5.23 8.93
C ILE A 96 -13.90 -5.16 10.46
N SER A 97 -14.85 -4.37 10.93
CA SER A 97 -15.14 -4.21 12.37
C SER A 97 -15.67 -5.48 13.05
N THR A 98 -16.17 -6.45 12.27
CA THR A 98 -16.57 -7.75 12.81
C THR A 98 -15.39 -8.60 13.29
N TYR A 99 -14.17 -8.25 12.88
CA TYR A 99 -12.97 -8.95 13.31
C TYR A 99 -12.40 -8.33 14.60
N GLN A 100 -12.44 -9.09 15.70
CA GLN A 100 -11.94 -8.65 17.01
C GLN A 100 -10.44 -8.34 17.03
N ASN A 101 -9.67 -8.87 16.08
CA ASN A 101 -8.25 -8.62 15.90
C ASN A 101 -7.94 -7.47 14.93
N SER A 102 -8.96 -6.81 14.37
CA SER A 102 -8.78 -5.57 13.60
C SER A 102 -8.47 -4.39 14.53
N ILE A 103 -7.52 -3.54 14.11
CA ILE A 103 -7.28 -2.23 14.73
C ILE A 103 -7.72 -1.07 13.82
N THR A 104 -8.34 -1.39 12.68
CA THR A 104 -8.87 -0.38 11.74
C THR A 104 -10.02 0.37 12.39
N GLN A 105 -9.98 1.71 12.37
CA GLN A 105 -10.96 2.57 13.05
C GLN A 105 -11.75 3.46 12.07
N GLY A 106 -11.37 3.50 10.82
CA GLY A 106 -11.99 4.32 9.77
C GLY A 106 -11.13 4.37 8.51
N CYS A 107 -11.44 5.28 7.60
CA CYS A 107 -10.61 5.51 6.41
C CYS A 107 -9.28 6.17 6.79
N ASN A 108 -9.34 7.14 7.72
CA ASN A 108 -8.18 7.82 8.29
C ASN A 108 -8.16 7.62 9.80
N TYR A 109 -7.05 7.15 10.36
CA TYR A 109 -6.94 6.92 11.80
C TYR A 109 -5.48 6.86 12.28
N VAL A 110 -5.30 7.05 13.58
CA VAL A 110 -4.01 6.89 14.26
C VAL A 110 -4.11 5.73 15.24
N TYR A 111 -3.15 4.83 15.19
CA TYR A 111 -2.98 3.77 16.17
C TYR A 111 -1.69 3.99 16.94
N GLU A 112 -1.80 4.03 18.27
CA GLU A 112 -0.65 4.19 19.15
C GLU A 112 -0.49 2.96 20.03
N LYS A 113 0.72 2.43 20.08
CA LYS A 113 1.07 1.31 20.96
C LYS A 113 2.52 1.44 21.41
N ASP A 114 2.74 1.43 22.72
CA ASP A 114 4.05 1.61 23.33
C ASP A 114 4.70 2.94 22.87
N ASP A 115 5.84 2.84 22.19
CA ASP A 115 6.56 3.99 21.64
C ASP A 115 6.32 4.24 20.17
N GLU A 116 5.40 3.52 19.54
CA GLU A 116 5.12 3.62 18.11
C GLU A 116 3.80 4.35 17.85
N VAL A 117 3.84 5.28 16.90
CA VAL A 117 2.69 5.98 16.35
C VAL A 117 2.54 5.57 14.90
N LEU A 118 1.40 5.01 14.54
CA LEU A 118 1.07 4.57 13.20
C LEU A 118 -0.09 5.42 12.67
N LEU A 119 0.13 6.10 11.55
CA LEU A 119 -0.86 6.93 10.86
C LEU A 119 -1.33 6.20 9.62
N PHE A 120 -2.62 5.98 9.49
CA PHE A 120 -3.24 5.36 8.32
C PHE A 120 -4.07 6.39 7.58
N ILE A 121 -3.81 6.54 6.27
CA ILE A 121 -4.47 7.52 5.40
C ILE A 121 -5.08 6.82 4.19
N ASP A 122 -6.33 7.13 3.91
CA ASP A 122 -6.98 6.81 2.64
C ASP A 122 -6.45 7.78 1.57
N SER A 123 -5.73 7.25 0.59
CA SER A 123 -5.19 8.04 -0.52
C SER A 123 -6.21 8.38 -1.60
N GLY A 124 -7.46 7.91 -1.45
CA GLY A 124 -8.50 8.06 -2.47
C GLY A 124 -8.32 7.10 -3.64
N ASN A 125 -9.06 7.36 -4.71
CA ASN A 125 -9.01 6.60 -5.96
C ASN A 125 -8.69 7.51 -7.16
N TYR A 126 -9.70 8.09 -7.84
CA TYR A 126 -9.54 8.91 -9.03
C TYR A 126 -9.94 10.36 -8.80
N TYR A 127 -9.39 11.26 -9.60
CA TYR A 127 -9.64 12.69 -9.52
C TYR A 127 -10.96 13.06 -10.23
N ASP A 128 -11.93 13.62 -9.46
CA ASP A 128 -13.24 14.11 -9.97
C ASP A 128 -13.91 13.19 -11.02
N GLY A 129 -13.77 11.86 -10.88
CA GLY A 129 -14.34 10.90 -11.81
C GLY A 129 -13.55 10.74 -13.11
N ASP A 130 -12.37 11.32 -13.23
CA ASP A 130 -11.43 11.05 -14.32
C ASP A 130 -10.52 9.86 -13.93
N GLU A 131 -10.87 8.67 -14.41
CA GLU A 131 -10.14 7.44 -14.14
C GLU A 131 -8.72 7.40 -14.73
N SER A 132 -8.33 8.42 -15.49
CA SER A 132 -6.96 8.59 -15.99
C SER A 132 -6.02 9.27 -14.99
N LEU A 133 -6.56 9.88 -13.92
CA LEU A 133 -5.82 10.65 -12.93
C LEU A 133 -6.16 10.17 -11.52
N TYR A 134 -5.15 9.92 -10.71
CA TYR A 134 -5.36 9.60 -9.29
C TYR A 134 -5.66 10.86 -8.47
N ALA A 135 -6.57 10.72 -7.50
CA ALA A 135 -6.90 11.78 -6.56
C ALA A 135 -5.73 12.05 -5.60
N THR A 136 -5.60 13.30 -5.20
CA THR A 136 -4.67 13.70 -4.13
C THR A 136 -5.35 13.53 -2.77
N VAL A 137 -4.56 13.29 -1.73
CA VAL A 137 -5.08 13.36 -0.37
C VAL A 137 -5.60 14.79 -0.10
N PRO A 138 -6.87 14.97 0.30
CA PRO A 138 -7.46 16.28 0.53
C PRO A 138 -6.72 17.07 1.63
N GLN A 139 -6.70 18.41 1.51
CA GLN A 139 -6.02 19.27 2.50
C GLN A 139 -6.59 19.08 3.91
N GLU A 140 -7.90 18.88 4.03
CA GLU A 140 -8.54 18.60 5.33
C GLU A 140 -8.02 17.32 6.01
N THR A 141 -7.71 16.29 5.22
CA THR A 141 -7.09 15.06 5.73
C THR A 141 -5.65 15.30 6.19
N ILE A 142 -4.90 16.12 5.43
CA ILE A 142 -3.53 16.51 5.82
C ILE A 142 -3.56 17.33 7.11
N ASP A 143 -4.45 18.32 7.20
CA ASP A 143 -4.62 19.18 8.40
C ASP A 143 -5.01 18.34 9.61
N TRP A 144 -5.93 17.38 9.46
CA TRP A 144 -6.28 16.41 10.48
C TRP A 144 -5.06 15.60 10.93
N ALA A 145 -4.30 15.04 10.00
CA ALA A 145 -3.12 14.25 10.31
C ALA A 145 -2.04 15.06 11.04
N VAL A 146 -1.79 16.31 10.61
CA VAL A 146 -0.90 17.24 11.32
C VAL A 146 -1.38 17.48 12.74
N ASN A 147 -2.67 17.76 12.94
CA ASN A 147 -3.24 17.99 14.27
C ASN A 147 -3.14 16.76 15.17
N GLU A 148 -3.40 15.56 14.63
CA GLU A 148 -3.25 14.30 15.34
C GLU A 148 -1.80 14.03 15.78
N LEU A 149 -0.83 14.38 14.95
CA LEU A 149 0.59 14.11 15.22
C LEU A 149 1.27 15.21 16.04
N LYS A 150 0.74 16.43 15.95
CA LYS A 150 1.31 17.60 16.65
C LYS A 150 1.25 17.40 18.17
N GLY A 151 2.39 17.60 18.81
CA GLY A 151 2.49 17.50 20.28
C GLY A 151 2.69 16.08 20.82
N ARG A 152 2.67 15.03 19.98
CA ARG A 152 2.94 13.65 20.45
C ARG A 152 4.41 13.41 20.83
N GLY A 153 5.34 14.29 20.42
CA GLY A 153 6.77 14.16 20.73
C GLY A 153 7.46 12.96 20.08
N LYS A 154 6.73 12.23 19.23
CA LYS A 154 7.21 11.01 18.53
C LYS A 154 6.88 11.12 17.04
N LYS A 155 7.82 10.69 16.18
CA LYS A 155 7.57 10.61 14.75
C LYS A 155 6.82 9.33 14.38
N ALA A 156 5.78 9.48 13.57
CA ALA A 156 4.92 8.40 13.12
C ALA A 156 5.52 7.63 11.91
N ILE A 157 4.96 6.44 11.66
CA ILE A 157 5.04 5.76 10.38
C ILE A 157 3.68 5.90 9.72
N MET A 158 3.63 6.48 8.52
CA MET A 158 2.43 6.61 7.71
C MET A 158 2.24 5.39 6.82
N PHE A 159 0.99 4.96 6.66
CA PHE A 159 0.56 3.90 5.75
C PHE A 159 -0.52 4.45 4.84
N GLN A 160 -0.32 4.39 3.56
CA GLN A 160 -1.34 4.70 2.55
C GLN A 160 -1.09 3.85 1.30
N HIS A 161 -2.07 3.78 0.39
CA HIS A 161 -1.97 2.94 -0.78
C HIS A 161 -1.11 3.59 -1.87
N ILE A 162 -1.53 4.73 -2.43
CA ILE A 162 -0.87 5.42 -3.53
C ILE A 162 0.33 6.23 -3.01
N ILE A 163 1.48 6.10 -3.67
CA ILE A 163 2.71 6.82 -3.28
C ILE A 163 2.56 8.34 -3.48
N VAL A 164 3.26 9.12 -2.67
CA VAL A 164 3.27 10.59 -2.76
C VAL A 164 3.94 11.10 -4.05
N PRO A 165 3.45 12.22 -4.64
CA PRO A 165 4.00 12.79 -5.88
C PRO A 165 5.48 13.16 -5.83
N ASP A 166 6.01 13.38 -4.65
CA ASP A 166 7.41 13.77 -4.41
C ASP A 166 8.43 12.75 -4.96
N ILE A 167 8.00 11.49 -5.15
CA ILE A 167 8.84 10.44 -5.76
C ILE A 167 9.29 10.79 -7.18
N ILE A 168 8.48 11.53 -7.94
CA ILE A 168 8.80 11.92 -9.33
C ILE A 168 10.03 12.83 -9.37
N ALA A 169 10.21 13.69 -8.36
CA ALA A 169 11.41 14.53 -8.24
C ALA A 169 12.70 13.71 -8.12
N CYS A 170 12.62 12.44 -7.74
CA CYS A 170 13.76 11.53 -7.63
C CYS A 170 14.13 10.83 -8.93
N LEU A 171 13.34 11.01 -10.00
CA LEU A 171 13.49 10.29 -11.27
C LEU A 171 14.06 11.17 -12.38
N ASP A 172 14.93 10.58 -13.22
CA ASP A 172 15.21 11.06 -14.56
C ASP A 172 14.18 10.45 -15.51
N GLU A 173 13.51 11.26 -16.33
CA GLU A 173 12.52 10.85 -17.31
C GLU A 173 13.03 11.05 -18.74
N TYR A 174 12.78 10.07 -19.61
CA TYR A 174 13.20 10.10 -21.01
C TYR A 174 12.02 9.76 -21.92
N PRO A 175 11.76 10.55 -22.99
CA PRO A 175 10.65 10.30 -23.93
C PRO A 175 10.91 9.14 -24.89
N ARG A 176 12.14 8.64 -24.94
CA ARG A 176 12.56 7.53 -25.80
C ARG A 176 13.31 6.50 -25.01
N PHE A 177 13.37 5.27 -25.54
CA PHE A 177 14.13 4.18 -24.93
C PHE A 177 15.49 4.61 -24.42
N LYS A 178 15.78 4.25 -23.18
CA LYS A 178 17.06 4.48 -22.52
C LYS A 178 17.48 3.18 -21.81
N PRO A 179 18.70 2.68 -22.04
CA PRO A 179 19.21 1.52 -21.32
C PRO A 179 19.16 1.70 -19.81
N PHE A 180 18.87 0.63 -19.09
CA PHE A 180 18.75 0.59 -17.62
C PHE A 180 17.64 1.49 -17.05
N CYS A 181 16.64 1.81 -17.86
CA CYS A 181 15.42 2.48 -17.44
C CYS A 181 14.24 1.50 -17.53
N VAL A 182 13.23 1.73 -16.71
CA VAL A 182 11.93 1.05 -16.79
C VAL A 182 10.95 1.93 -17.56
N TYR A 183 9.94 1.31 -18.17
CA TYR A 183 8.91 2.02 -18.92
C TYR A 183 7.61 2.09 -18.12
N GLY A 184 6.92 3.19 -18.20
CA GLY A 184 5.56 3.38 -17.69
C GLY A 184 5.05 4.76 -18.08
N ASP A 185 3.76 4.87 -18.30
CA ASP A 185 3.08 6.13 -18.62
C ASP A 185 3.78 6.93 -19.75
N GLY A 186 4.10 6.25 -20.86
CA GLY A 186 4.71 6.87 -22.03
C GLY A 186 6.16 7.31 -21.87
N LYS A 187 6.82 7.06 -20.74
CA LYS A 187 8.18 7.50 -20.44
C LYS A 187 9.07 6.37 -19.97
N TRP A 188 10.36 6.52 -20.21
CA TRP A 188 11.42 5.68 -19.64
C TRP A 188 12.01 6.39 -18.44
N VAL A 189 12.09 5.73 -17.29
CA VAL A 189 12.51 6.34 -16.04
C VAL A 189 13.56 5.51 -15.31
N LYS A 190 14.38 6.20 -14.51
CA LYS A 190 15.29 5.59 -13.53
C LYS A 190 15.51 6.59 -12.39
N PHE A 191 16.00 6.12 -11.26
CA PHE A 191 16.43 7.05 -10.21
C PHE A 191 17.58 7.95 -10.68
N LYS A 192 17.54 9.22 -10.30
CA LYS A 192 18.59 10.20 -10.57
C LYS A 192 19.93 9.76 -9.99
N LYS A 193 21.02 10.15 -10.66
CA LYS A 193 22.37 9.95 -10.13
C LYS A 193 22.51 10.63 -8.77
N GLY A 194 23.05 9.90 -7.78
CA GLY A 194 23.22 10.41 -6.42
C GLY A 194 22.05 10.12 -5.46
N ILE A 195 20.93 9.65 -5.99
CA ILE A 195 19.86 9.11 -5.14
C ILE A 195 20.28 7.74 -4.61
N HIS A 196 20.30 7.61 -3.28
CA HIS A 196 20.55 6.35 -2.61
C HIS A 196 19.23 5.63 -2.34
N TYR A 197 19.08 4.44 -2.88
CA TYR A 197 17.92 3.59 -2.67
C TYR A 197 18.34 2.13 -2.43
N LYS A 198 17.44 1.36 -1.82
CA LYS A 198 17.56 -0.09 -1.66
C LYS A 198 16.42 -0.74 -2.45
N GLY A 199 16.67 -1.89 -3.06
CA GLY A 199 15.67 -2.60 -3.85
C GLY A 199 15.76 -2.24 -5.34
N PHE A 200 14.62 -2.19 -6.04
CA PHE A 200 14.58 -1.91 -7.48
C PHE A 200 13.33 -1.13 -7.88
N LEU A 201 13.48 -0.37 -8.95
CA LEU A 201 12.40 0.25 -9.70
C LEU A 201 12.02 -0.72 -10.82
N GLY A 202 10.79 -1.24 -10.79
CA GLY A 202 10.28 -2.20 -11.78
C GLY A 202 9.40 -1.54 -12.84
N GLU A 203 8.76 -0.42 -12.48
CA GLU A 203 7.91 0.40 -13.35
C GLU A 203 8.02 1.88 -12.97
N ARG A 204 7.52 2.78 -13.82
CA ARG A 204 7.37 4.18 -13.43
C ARG A 204 6.35 4.27 -12.29
N PRO A 205 6.69 4.87 -11.15
CA PRO A 205 5.71 5.10 -10.09
C PRO A 205 4.50 5.91 -10.59
N CYS A 206 3.33 5.56 -10.12
CA CYS A 206 2.05 6.17 -10.49
C CYS A 206 1.42 6.95 -9.32
N PRO A 207 2.04 8.04 -8.83
CA PRO A 207 1.43 8.92 -7.85
C PRO A 207 0.33 9.77 -8.49
N PRO A 208 -0.47 10.51 -7.70
CA PRO A 208 -1.31 11.59 -8.20
C PRO A 208 -0.51 12.60 -9.03
N ASP A 209 -1.09 13.10 -10.13
CA ASP A 209 -0.46 14.12 -10.98
C ASP A 209 -0.40 15.50 -10.31
N ILE A 210 -1.32 15.77 -9.39
CA ILE A 210 -1.40 17.02 -8.63
C ILE A 210 -0.86 16.77 -7.23
N SER A 211 -0.01 17.65 -6.73
CA SER A 211 0.49 17.58 -5.36
C SER A 211 -0.22 18.60 -4.47
N THR A 212 -0.68 18.14 -3.31
CA THR A 212 -1.13 19.00 -2.20
C THR A 212 0.01 19.36 -1.24
N GLY A 213 1.25 18.96 -1.51
CA GLY A 213 2.37 19.12 -0.59
C GLY A 213 2.25 18.22 0.64
N GLN A 214 1.59 17.07 0.50
CA GLN A 214 1.34 16.14 1.63
C GLN A 214 2.63 15.75 2.36
N LEU A 215 3.67 15.35 1.61
CA LEU A 215 4.93 14.94 2.24
C LEU A 215 5.63 16.11 2.92
N GLU A 216 5.69 17.29 2.31
CA GLU A 216 6.27 18.49 2.89
C GLU A 216 5.61 18.85 4.23
N GLN A 217 4.26 18.84 4.26
CA GLN A 217 3.49 19.19 5.47
C GLN A 217 3.62 18.14 6.58
N LEU A 218 3.72 16.86 6.24
CA LEU A 218 3.79 15.77 7.20
C LEU A 218 5.22 15.37 7.60
N SER A 219 6.25 15.68 6.80
CA SER A 219 7.64 15.27 7.05
C SER A 219 8.19 15.64 8.44
N PRO A 220 7.81 16.76 9.08
CA PRO A 220 8.25 17.06 10.43
C PRO A 220 7.81 15.99 11.46
N TYR A 221 6.69 15.32 11.19
CA TYR A 221 6.03 14.36 12.08
C TYR A 221 6.26 12.90 11.68
N LEU A 222 6.88 12.63 10.52
CA LEU A 222 7.08 11.29 10.01
C LEU A 222 8.55 10.84 10.13
N LYS A 223 8.76 9.56 10.42
CA LYS A 223 10.04 8.86 10.25
C LYS A 223 10.07 7.96 9.03
N ALA A 224 8.90 7.47 8.60
CA ALA A 224 8.73 6.67 7.38
C ALA A 224 7.31 6.79 6.84
N ALA A 225 7.14 6.47 5.57
CA ALA A 225 5.86 6.29 4.89
C ALA A 225 5.91 5.02 4.04
N VAL A 226 4.83 4.24 4.05
CA VAL A 226 4.74 2.91 3.45
C VAL A 226 3.60 2.89 2.44
N PHE A 227 3.85 2.32 1.25
CA PHE A 227 2.95 2.37 0.10
C PHE A 227 2.79 1.00 -0.57
N GLY A 228 1.65 0.79 -1.24
CA GLY A 228 1.34 -0.26 -2.21
C GLY A 228 1.20 0.30 -3.62
N HIS A 229 0.16 -0.11 -4.35
CA HIS A 229 -0.27 0.43 -5.65
C HIS A 229 0.62 0.06 -6.84
N ASP A 230 1.90 0.42 -6.81
CA ASP A 230 2.86 0.06 -7.87
C ASP A 230 3.27 -1.41 -7.72
N HIS A 231 2.69 -2.29 -8.53
CA HIS A 231 2.73 -3.74 -8.27
C HIS A 231 4.13 -4.36 -8.39
N ILE A 232 5.00 -3.78 -9.22
CA ILE A 232 6.34 -4.33 -9.48
C ILE A 232 7.47 -3.46 -8.93
N ASN A 233 7.14 -2.37 -8.23
CA ASN A 233 8.12 -1.55 -7.53
C ASN A 233 8.40 -2.12 -6.13
N ASN A 234 9.67 -2.24 -5.81
CA ASN A 234 10.14 -2.67 -4.50
C ASN A 234 11.38 -1.87 -4.13
N PHE A 235 11.19 -0.70 -3.51
CA PHE A 235 12.31 0.15 -3.15
C PHE A 235 12.11 0.87 -1.80
N GLU A 236 13.23 1.29 -1.23
CA GLU A 236 13.30 2.16 -0.07
C GLU A 236 14.20 3.35 -0.42
N ILE A 237 13.72 4.56 -0.19
CA ILE A 237 14.40 5.82 -0.54
C ILE A 237 14.15 6.85 0.57
N ILE A 238 15.01 7.84 0.72
CA ILE A 238 14.79 8.96 1.65
C ILE A 238 14.45 10.20 0.84
N VAL A 239 13.30 10.80 1.13
CA VAL A 239 12.82 12.05 0.56
C VAL A 239 12.44 12.97 1.72
N ASP A 240 12.98 14.19 1.76
CA ASP A 240 12.72 15.19 2.81
C ASP A 240 12.90 14.65 4.25
N GLY A 241 13.87 13.76 4.43
CA GLY A 241 14.18 13.14 5.71
C GLY A 241 13.21 12.03 6.14
N VAL A 242 12.21 11.72 5.32
CA VAL A 242 11.25 10.61 5.53
C VAL A 242 11.69 9.41 4.70
N LYS A 243 11.70 8.24 5.29
CA LYS A 243 11.96 6.99 4.57
C LYS A 243 10.69 6.52 3.86
N LEU A 244 10.66 6.61 2.53
CA LEU A 244 9.59 6.04 1.71
C LEU A 244 9.89 4.55 1.46
N ILE A 245 8.90 3.70 1.69
CA ILE A 245 9.00 2.24 1.54
C ILE A 245 7.89 1.82 0.57
N GLN A 246 8.26 1.50 -0.66
CA GLN A 246 7.37 0.95 -1.66
C GLN A 246 7.33 -0.58 -1.52
N CYS A 247 6.14 -1.12 -1.36
CA CYS A 247 5.90 -2.56 -1.28
C CYS A 247 5.36 -3.08 -2.61
N PRO A 248 5.90 -4.18 -3.13
CA PRO A 248 5.36 -4.79 -4.35
C PRO A 248 4.03 -5.45 -4.06
N GLY A 249 3.16 -5.53 -5.06
CA GLY A 249 1.93 -6.28 -4.95
C GLY A 249 2.20 -7.78 -4.72
N CYS A 250 1.46 -8.41 -3.84
CA CYS A 250 1.65 -9.83 -3.53
C CYS A 250 0.74 -10.75 -4.35
N GLY A 251 -0.35 -10.24 -4.95
CA GLY A 251 -1.31 -10.99 -5.73
C GLY A 251 -0.76 -11.48 -7.06
N SER A 252 -1.14 -12.68 -7.49
CA SER A 252 -0.81 -13.21 -8.81
C SER A 252 -1.63 -12.56 -9.94
N ASN A 253 -2.66 -11.81 -9.58
CA ASN A 253 -3.55 -11.13 -10.53
C ASN A 253 -3.10 -9.69 -10.86
N CYS A 254 -2.06 -9.22 -10.20
CA CYS A 254 -1.44 -7.94 -10.52
C CYS A 254 -0.52 -8.12 -11.74
N TYR A 255 -0.87 -7.66 -12.93
CA TYR A 255 -0.12 -7.73 -14.18
C TYR A 255 0.60 -9.08 -14.48
N ASP A 256 1.14 -9.24 -15.68
CA ASP A 256 2.09 -10.31 -16.00
C ASP A 256 3.43 -10.07 -15.30
N LYS A 257 3.55 -10.60 -14.10
CA LYS A 257 4.74 -10.39 -13.28
C LYS A 257 5.90 -11.26 -13.74
N HIS A 258 6.95 -10.60 -14.19
CA HIS A 258 8.27 -11.23 -14.33
C HIS A 258 9.06 -11.25 -13.00
N TYR A 259 8.49 -10.67 -11.92
CA TYR A 259 9.10 -10.61 -10.61
C TYR A 259 8.33 -11.47 -9.59
N PRO A 260 9.03 -12.14 -8.67
CA PRO A 260 8.37 -12.97 -7.67
C PRO A 260 7.54 -12.10 -6.72
N SER A 261 6.30 -12.53 -6.46
CA SER A 261 5.44 -11.91 -5.43
C SER A 261 6.11 -11.97 -4.06
N SER A 262 6.01 -10.92 -3.30
CA SER A 262 6.55 -10.85 -1.95
C SER A 262 5.71 -9.97 -1.03
N VAL A 263 5.87 -10.18 0.27
CA VAL A 263 5.43 -9.29 1.34
C VAL A 263 6.66 -8.79 2.08
N LYS A 264 6.52 -7.76 2.90
CA LYS A 264 7.68 -7.14 3.55
C LYS A 264 7.51 -7.13 5.07
N LEU A 265 8.51 -7.54 5.81
CA LEU A 265 8.54 -7.43 7.28
C LEU A 265 9.35 -6.20 7.67
N LEU A 266 8.69 -5.22 8.29
CA LEU A 266 9.28 -3.96 8.75
C LEU A 266 9.52 -4.00 10.26
N ASP A 267 10.72 -3.67 10.71
CA ASP A 267 11.02 -3.33 12.09
C ASP A 267 10.87 -1.82 12.29
N THR A 268 9.90 -1.40 13.09
CA THR A 268 9.54 0.03 13.25
C THR A 268 10.58 0.85 14.00
N LYS A 269 11.41 0.21 14.82
CA LYS A 269 12.47 0.89 15.59
C LYS A 269 13.68 1.21 14.74
N THR A 270 14.09 0.26 13.91
CA THR A 270 15.29 0.39 13.07
C THR A 270 14.96 0.86 11.65
N LEU A 271 13.71 0.84 11.27
CA LEU A 271 13.20 1.06 9.91
C LEU A 271 13.86 0.15 8.87
N LYS A 272 14.38 -1.01 9.30
CA LYS A 272 14.89 -2.05 8.41
C LYS A 272 13.73 -2.92 7.95
N SER A 273 13.70 -3.22 6.67
CA SER A 273 12.74 -4.15 6.09
C SER A 273 13.42 -5.36 5.46
N LYS A 274 12.67 -6.46 5.40
CA LYS A 274 13.06 -7.71 4.76
C LYS A 274 11.91 -8.21 3.89
N ASP A 275 12.22 -8.55 2.64
CA ASP A 275 11.27 -9.20 1.74
C ASP A 275 11.11 -10.68 2.12
N ILE A 276 9.88 -11.15 2.07
CA ILE A 276 9.50 -12.56 2.22
C ILE A 276 8.78 -12.95 0.93
N TYR A 277 9.45 -13.72 0.09
CA TYR A 277 8.92 -14.13 -1.19
C TYR A 277 7.84 -15.20 -1.05
N LEU A 278 6.77 -15.05 -1.83
CA LEU A 278 5.68 -16.02 -1.93
C LEU A 278 6.07 -17.12 -2.93
N THR A 279 7.04 -17.92 -2.54
CA THR A 279 7.49 -19.08 -3.34
C THR A 279 6.79 -20.35 -2.86
N LEU A 280 6.60 -21.29 -3.80
CA LEU A 280 6.06 -22.63 -3.51
C LEU A 280 6.95 -23.43 -2.56
#